data_5a51a4d988cb45e4333a7636f6a1cfb1
#
_entry.id   5a51a4d988cb45e4333a7636f6a1cfb1
#
_cell.length_a   1.000
_cell.length_b   1.000
_cell.length_c   1.000
_cell.angle_alpha   90.00
_cell.angle_beta   90.00
_cell.angle_gamma   90.00
#
_symmetry.space_group_name_H-M   'P 1'
#
loop_
_entity.id
_entity.type
_entity.pdbx_description
1 polymer ?
#
loop_
_entity_poly.entity_id
_entity_poly.type
_entity_poly.pdbx_seq_one_letter_code
_entity_poly.pdbx_strand_id
1 'polypeptide(L)'
;MTTDTMTVELAIPAQWATELADPLTLLEILKIGVEEYRLRRALALYTEGIGSLGYVAEQAEIPVRVLMEEARRRGVLPLNDDELIAMDLAQ
;
A
#
# COMPACT_ATOMS: atom_id res chain seq x y z
N MET A 1 17.07 15.95 9.35
CA MET A 1 15.77 15.62 9.92
C MET A 1 15.86 14.38 10.78
N THR A 2 15.27 14.45 11.97
CA THR A 2 15.29 13.31 12.87
C THR A 2 14.10 12.40 12.58
N THR A 3 14.36 11.12 12.48
CA THR A 3 13.31 10.14 12.30
C THR A 3 12.97 9.53 13.65
N ASP A 4 11.74 9.68 14.07
CA ASP A 4 11.29 9.05 15.29
C ASP A 4 11.21 7.55 15.10
N THR A 5 11.69 6.81 16.08
CA THR A 5 11.65 5.35 16.04
C THR A 5 10.88 4.82 17.22
N MET A 6 10.36 3.64 17.07
CA MET A 6 9.74 2.91 18.16
C MET A 6 10.25 1.48 18.14
N THR A 7 10.27 0.86 19.29
CA THR A 7 10.71 -0.52 19.38
C THR A 7 9.48 -1.42 19.51
N VAL A 8 9.44 -2.45 18.70
CA VAL A 8 8.35 -3.43 18.72
C VAL A 8 8.96 -4.80 19.01
N GLU A 9 8.40 -5.48 19.98
CA GLU A 9 8.82 -6.82 20.30
C GLU A 9 7.81 -7.79 19.73
N LEU A 10 8.30 -8.74 18.94
CA LEU A 10 7.41 -9.62 18.20
C LEU A 10 8.03 -11.02 18.09
N ALA A 11 7.23 -12.04 18.40
CA ALA A 11 7.63 -13.42 18.17
C ALA A 11 7.36 -13.76 16.71
N ILE A 12 8.40 -14.18 16.00
CA ILE A 12 8.28 -14.51 14.58
C ILE A 12 8.56 -15.99 14.36
N PRO A 13 8.00 -16.57 13.29
CA PRO A 13 8.28 -17.98 12.99
C PRO A 13 9.77 -18.21 12.79
N ALA A 14 10.29 -19.28 13.41
CA ALA A 14 11.71 -19.58 13.32
C ALA A 14 12.17 -19.83 11.90
N GLN A 15 11.28 -20.26 11.03
CA GLN A 15 11.62 -20.51 9.63
C GLN A 15 12.02 -19.25 8.86
N TRP A 16 11.72 -18.07 9.42
CA TRP A 16 12.10 -16.79 8.80
C TRP A 16 13.42 -16.26 9.34
N ALA A 17 14.07 -16.98 10.26
CA ALA A 17 15.25 -16.46 10.94
C ALA A 17 16.40 -16.11 9.99
N THR A 18 16.57 -16.87 8.92
CA THR A 18 17.66 -16.61 7.98
C THR A 18 17.57 -15.22 7.36
N GLU A 19 16.36 -14.85 6.92
CA GLU A 19 16.16 -13.56 6.28
C GLU A 19 16.13 -12.41 7.28
N LEU A 20 15.70 -12.68 8.51
CA LEU A 20 15.48 -11.63 9.49
C LEU A 20 16.63 -11.46 10.48
N ALA A 21 17.71 -12.22 10.34
CA ALA A 21 18.83 -12.14 11.27
C ALA A 21 19.62 -10.84 11.12
N ASP A 22 19.69 -10.28 9.91
CA ASP A 22 20.42 -9.05 9.67
C ASP A 22 19.49 -7.85 9.82
N PRO A 23 19.80 -6.90 10.72
CA PRO A 23 18.90 -5.76 10.95
C PRO A 23 18.61 -4.92 9.72
N LEU A 24 19.60 -4.74 8.82
CA LEU A 24 19.35 -3.94 7.63
C LEU A 24 18.42 -4.65 6.66
N THR A 25 18.60 -5.96 6.52
CA THR A 25 17.71 -6.76 5.69
C THR A 25 16.29 -6.76 6.28
N LEU A 26 16.20 -6.87 7.60
CA LEU A 26 14.90 -6.84 8.26
C LEU A 26 14.17 -5.52 8.01
N LEU A 27 14.89 -4.39 8.12
CA LEU A 27 14.26 -3.09 7.85
C LEU A 27 13.79 -2.99 6.41
N GLU A 28 14.56 -3.51 5.47
CA GLU A 28 14.17 -3.49 4.07
C GLU A 28 12.91 -4.32 3.83
N ILE A 29 12.85 -5.50 4.43
CA ILE A 29 11.68 -6.37 4.31
C ILE A 29 10.47 -5.70 4.93
N LEU A 30 10.63 -5.05 6.09
CA LEU A 30 9.54 -4.35 6.73
C LEU A 30 9.04 -3.18 5.87
N LYS A 31 9.96 -2.46 5.23
CA LYS A 31 9.57 -1.36 4.35
C LYS A 31 8.72 -1.86 3.19
N ILE A 32 9.19 -2.91 2.54
CA ILE A 32 8.45 -3.52 1.43
C ILE A 32 7.07 -3.99 1.91
N GLY A 33 7.04 -4.62 3.09
CA GLY A 33 5.79 -5.13 3.63
C GLY A 33 4.80 -4.03 3.96
N VAL A 34 5.27 -2.94 4.54
CA VAL A 34 4.40 -1.81 4.87
C VAL A 34 3.83 -1.19 3.60
N GLU A 35 4.66 -1.01 2.58
CA GLU A 35 4.22 -0.45 1.32
C GLU A 35 3.16 -1.34 0.65
N GLU A 36 3.39 -2.63 0.65
CA GLU A 36 2.44 -3.56 0.07
C GLU A 36 1.15 -3.63 0.89
N TYR A 37 1.27 -3.58 2.20
CA TYR A 37 0.10 -3.57 3.08
C TYR A 37 -0.79 -2.36 2.82
N ARG A 38 -0.17 -1.17 2.72
CA ARG A 38 -0.92 0.05 2.44
C ARG A 38 -1.65 -0.03 1.11
N LEU A 39 -0.98 -0.57 0.10
CA LEU A 39 -1.56 -0.73 -1.21
C LEU A 39 -2.76 -1.68 -1.18
N ARG A 40 -2.60 -2.83 -0.56
CA ARG A 40 -3.69 -3.81 -0.47
C ARG A 40 -4.88 -3.26 0.29
N ARG A 41 -4.60 -2.53 1.37
CA ARG A 41 -5.67 -1.95 2.16
C ARG A 41 -6.43 -0.89 1.38
N ALA A 42 -5.72 -0.03 0.65
CA ALA A 42 -6.37 1.00 -0.16
C ALA A 42 -7.28 0.37 -1.21
N LEU A 43 -6.80 -0.67 -1.89
CA LEU A 43 -7.59 -1.35 -2.89
C LEU A 43 -8.80 -2.06 -2.29
N ALA A 44 -8.64 -2.63 -1.10
CA ALA A 44 -9.76 -3.27 -0.41
C ALA A 44 -10.84 -2.25 -0.06
N LEU A 45 -10.45 -1.10 0.46
CA LEU A 45 -11.41 -0.04 0.78
C LEU A 45 -12.14 0.45 -0.47
N TYR A 46 -11.40 0.63 -1.55
CA TYR A 46 -12.00 1.04 -2.80
C TYR A 46 -13.02 0.00 -3.30
N THR A 47 -12.65 -1.27 -3.26
CA THR A 47 -13.54 -2.35 -3.70
C THR A 47 -14.79 -2.43 -2.85
N GLU A 48 -14.68 -2.10 -1.56
CA GLU A 48 -15.82 -2.09 -0.65
C GLU A 48 -16.67 -0.85 -0.78
N GLY A 49 -16.28 0.09 -1.63
CA GLY A 49 -17.08 1.30 -1.86
C GLY A 49 -16.90 2.37 -0.80
N ILE A 50 -15.84 2.30 -0.01
CA ILE A 50 -15.63 3.24 1.10
C ILE A 50 -15.14 4.60 0.61
N GLY A 51 -14.66 4.69 -0.61
CA GLY A 51 -14.24 5.96 -1.17
C GLY A 51 -13.82 5.79 -2.61
N SER A 52 -13.59 6.93 -3.28
CA SER A 52 -13.05 6.90 -4.64
C SER A 52 -11.60 6.43 -4.59
N LEU A 53 -11.08 6.06 -5.75
CA LEU A 53 -9.68 5.65 -5.83
C LEU A 53 -8.76 6.78 -5.38
N GLY A 54 -9.09 8.02 -5.75
CA GLY A 54 -8.31 9.17 -5.31
C GLY A 54 -8.33 9.35 -3.81
N TYR A 55 -9.49 9.15 -3.19
CA TYR A 55 -9.62 9.29 -1.75
C TYR A 55 -8.77 8.24 -1.00
N VAL A 56 -8.90 6.96 -1.40
CA VAL A 56 -8.15 5.91 -0.69
C VAL A 56 -6.66 6.02 -0.94
N ALA A 57 -6.27 6.51 -2.12
CA ALA A 57 -4.85 6.76 -2.41
C ALA A 57 -4.29 7.83 -1.48
N GLU A 58 -5.04 8.91 -1.28
CA GLU A 58 -4.62 9.98 -0.38
C GLU A 58 -4.49 9.48 1.04
N GLN A 59 -5.47 8.70 1.51
CA GLN A 59 -5.43 8.16 2.87
C GLN A 59 -4.26 7.20 3.07
N ALA A 60 -3.87 6.47 2.03
CA ALA A 60 -2.77 5.51 2.11
C ALA A 60 -1.41 6.14 1.80
N GLU A 61 -1.40 7.42 1.45
CA GLU A 61 -0.18 8.14 1.06
C GLU A 61 0.49 7.51 -0.15
N ILE A 62 -0.32 7.09 -1.11
CA ILE A 62 0.13 6.49 -2.36
C ILE A 62 -0.30 7.42 -3.50
N PRO A 63 0.59 7.74 -4.46
CA PRO A 63 0.16 8.51 -5.62
C PRO A 63 -0.98 7.80 -6.33
N VAL A 64 -2.03 8.55 -6.69
CA VAL A 64 -3.21 7.95 -7.29
C VAL A 64 -2.89 7.19 -8.57
N ARG A 65 -1.92 7.68 -9.33
CA ARG A 65 -1.51 7.01 -10.55
C ARG A 65 -0.95 5.62 -10.29
N VAL A 66 -0.13 5.49 -9.24
CA VAL A 66 0.43 4.21 -8.85
C VAL A 66 -0.68 3.26 -8.41
N LEU A 67 -1.61 3.77 -7.60
CA LEU A 67 -2.72 2.95 -7.13
C LEU A 67 -3.59 2.50 -8.29
N MET A 68 -3.81 3.37 -9.27
CA MET A 68 -4.62 3.05 -10.43
C MET A 68 -3.97 1.93 -11.27
N GLU A 69 -2.66 2.01 -11.45
CA GLU A 69 -1.96 0.96 -12.19
C GLU A 69 -2.04 -0.38 -11.48
N GLU A 70 -1.88 -0.38 -10.15
CA GLU A 70 -1.98 -1.61 -9.39
C GLU A 70 -3.40 -2.17 -9.42
N ALA A 71 -4.40 -1.29 -9.38
CA ALA A 71 -5.79 -1.72 -9.45
C ALA A 71 -6.08 -2.40 -10.78
N ARG A 72 -5.56 -1.84 -11.86
CA ARG A 72 -5.73 -2.46 -13.18
C ARG A 72 -5.05 -3.82 -13.24
N ARG A 73 -3.84 -3.89 -12.74
CA ARG A 73 -3.06 -5.13 -12.76
C ARG A 73 -3.76 -6.24 -11.98
N ARG A 74 -4.45 -5.86 -10.91
CA ARG A 74 -5.12 -6.81 -10.04
C ARG A 74 -6.58 -7.05 -10.42
N GLY A 75 -7.03 -6.44 -11.51
CA GLY A 75 -8.38 -6.65 -12.00
C GLY A 75 -9.47 -5.96 -11.21
N VAL A 76 -9.12 -4.92 -10.48
CA VAL A 76 -10.06 -4.20 -9.63
C VAL A 76 -10.76 -3.06 -10.39
N LEU A 77 -10.12 -2.51 -11.40
CA LEU A 77 -10.67 -1.43 -12.21
C LEU A 77 -11.23 -1.96 -13.52
N PRO A 78 -12.18 -1.21 -14.09
CA PRO A 78 -12.85 -0.05 -13.53
C PRO A 78 -14.10 -0.43 -12.76
N LEU A 79 -14.41 0.29 -11.68
CA LEU A 79 -15.71 0.16 -11.04
C LEU A 79 -16.73 1.03 -11.78
N ASN A 80 -16.29 2.21 -12.24
CA ASN A 80 -17.08 3.01 -13.17
C ASN A 80 -16.13 3.89 -14.00
N ASP A 81 -16.58 4.20 -15.23
CA ASP A 81 -15.76 4.97 -16.17
C ASP A 81 -15.71 6.44 -15.78
N ASP A 82 -16.77 6.96 -15.18
CA ASP A 82 -16.82 8.37 -14.80
C ASP A 82 -15.74 8.69 -13.77
N GLU A 83 -15.51 7.78 -12.84
CA GLU A 83 -14.47 7.96 -11.84
C GLU A 83 -13.07 8.00 -12.48
N LEU A 84 -12.83 7.12 -13.44
CA LEU A 84 -11.56 7.09 -14.15
C LEU A 84 -11.32 8.37 -14.91
N ILE A 85 -12.34 8.89 -15.57
CA ILE A 85 -12.25 10.14 -16.32
C ILE A 85 -11.95 11.29 -15.36
N ALA A 86 -12.62 11.34 -14.22
CA ALA A 86 -12.40 12.39 -13.24
C ALA A 86 -10.97 12.37 -12.71
N MET A 87 -10.41 11.17 -12.50
CA MET A 87 -9.04 11.07 -12.03
C MET A 87 -8.04 11.54 -13.07
N ASP A 88 -8.28 11.21 -14.34
CA ASP A 88 -7.39 11.67 -15.42
C ASP A 88 -7.39 13.19 -15.50
N LEU A 89 -8.54 13.82 -15.33
CA LEU A 89 -8.64 15.27 -15.37
C LEU A 89 -8.00 15.94 -14.15
N ALA A 90 -7.97 15.24 -13.02
CA ALA A 90 -7.42 15.77 -11.78
C ALA A 90 -5.88 15.71 -11.76
N GLN A 91 -5.29 14.99 -12.69
CA GLN A 91 -3.83 14.87 -12.78
C GLN A 91 -3.26 15.84 -13.83
#